data_7d4e124e36ff818c27fc3c902ce32be1
#
_entry.id   7d4e124e36ff818c27fc3c902ce32be1
#
_cell.length_a   1.000
_cell.length_b   1.000
_cell.length_c   1.000
_cell.angle_alpha   90.00
_cell.angle_beta   90.00
_cell.angle_gamma   90.00
#
_symmetry.space_group_name_H-M   'P 1'
#
loop_
_entity.id
_entity.type
_entity.pdbx_description
1 polymer ?
#
loop_
_entity_poly.entity_id
_entity_poly.type
_entity_poly.pdbx_seq_one_letter_code
_entity_poly.pdbx_strand_id
1 'polypeptide(L)'
;CEQSTLHGDPALKMDVLKDKPDYAIEDQLVKINPSFISVAETFFQVDAKFLNLSKAVNKNIVIEVKRTYPNLVTEVIRRDTISGIRYADSISFQVPIVATRDKGLNKISICIDADNEVDELYESNNCITKDVFIFEDELRPVYPYNYSIINRQGIKFQASTADAFATVKQYKLEIDTTKLFNSPLKAERTVS
;
A
#
# COMPACT_ATOMS: atom_id res chain seq x y z
N CYS A 1 55.47 -4.69 0.83
CA CYS A 1 54.63 -5.52 1.74
C CYS A 1 54.08 -4.62 2.82
N GLU A 2 52.79 -4.31 2.77
CA GLU A 2 52.12 -3.64 3.88
C GLU A 2 51.82 -4.66 4.99
N GLN A 3 52.34 -4.42 6.16
CA GLN A 3 52.01 -5.22 7.36
C GLN A 3 50.78 -4.57 8.02
N SER A 4 49.64 -5.21 7.89
CA SER A 4 48.47 -4.87 8.70
C SER A 4 48.59 -5.51 10.07
N THR A 5 48.73 -4.70 11.11
CA THR A 5 48.71 -5.20 12.51
C THR A 5 47.27 -5.16 13.00
N LEU A 6 46.73 -6.32 13.35
CA LEU A 6 45.42 -6.42 14.00
C LEU A 6 45.55 -5.99 15.47
N HIS A 7 45.01 -4.82 15.82
CA HIS A 7 44.93 -4.40 17.23
C HIS A 7 43.60 -4.87 17.81
N GLY A 8 43.67 -5.82 18.74
CA GLY A 8 42.51 -6.37 19.48
C GLY A 8 42.89 -7.50 20.39
N ASP A 9 42.00 -7.88 21.28
CA ASP A 9 42.18 -9.05 22.14
C ASP A 9 42.08 -10.32 21.27
N PRO A 10 43.13 -11.16 21.17
CA PRO A 10 43.11 -12.40 20.38
C PRO A 10 42.10 -13.43 20.91
N ALA A 11 41.60 -13.25 22.13
CA ALA A 11 40.54 -14.08 22.70
C ALA A 11 39.14 -13.60 22.33
N LEU A 12 39.02 -12.43 21.68
CA LEU A 12 37.75 -11.93 21.22
C LEU A 12 37.28 -12.78 20.02
N LYS A 13 36.33 -13.64 20.25
CA LYS A 13 35.63 -14.30 19.15
C LYS A 13 34.80 -13.27 18.40
N MET A 14 35.16 -13.00 17.16
CA MET A 14 34.26 -12.30 16.27
C MET A 14 32.94 -13.08 16.20
N ASP A 15 31.87 -12.36 16.30
CA ASP A 15 30.51 -12.80 16.52
C ASP A 15 30.18 -14.15 15.88
N VAL A 16 29.91 -15.11 16.75
CA VAL A 16 29.41 -16.41 16.31
C VAL A 16 27.92 -16.24 16.12
N LEU A 17 27.51 -16.03 14.85
CA LEU A 17 26.12 -16.09 14.49
C LEU A 17 25.48 -17.32 15.13
N LYS A 18 24.31 -17.13 15.72
CA LYS A 18 23.56 -18.24 16.32
C LYS A 18 23.28 -19.30 15.24
N ASP A 19 23.05 -20.53 15.65
CA ASP A 19 22.97 -21.67 14.73
C ASP A 19 21.74 -21.65 13.79
N LYS A 20 20.81 -20.74 13.99
CA LYS A 20 19.57 -20.61 13.23
C LYS A 20 19.51 -19.29 12.46
N PRO A 21 18.76 -19.22 11.35
CA PRO A 21 18.43 -17.96 10.70
C PRO A 21 17.48 -17.12 11.56
N ASP A 22 17.25 -15.87 11.14
CA ASP A 22 16.31 -14.95 11.74
C ASP A 22 15.79 -14.03 10.62
N TYR A 23 14.71 -14.41 10.00
CA TYR A 23 14.12 -13.65 8.90
C TYR A 23 13.23 -12.55 9.48
N ALA A 24 13.39 -11.34 8.98
CA ALA A 24 12.67 -10.19 9.48
C ALA A 24 12.15 -9.29 8.36
N ILE A 25 10.97 -8.75 8.60
CA ILE A 25 10.39 -7.69 7.78
C ILE A 25 9.83 -6.60 8.69
N GLU A 26 10.19 -5.34 8.40
CA GLU A 26 9.77 -4.18 9.17
C GLU A 26 8.94 -3.22 8.33
N ASP A 27 8.18 -2.36 8.98
CA ASP A 27 7.27 -1.39 8.34
C ASP A 27 7.97 -0.50 7.32
N GLN A 28 9.15 0.00 7.65
CA GLN A 28 9.96 0.86 6.79
C GLN A 28 10.56 0.14 5.57
N LEU A 29 10.59 -1.18 5.58
CA LEU A 29 11.08 -2.00 4.47
C LEU A 29 10.00 -2.31 3.43
N VAL A 30 8.74 -1.95 3.70
CA VAL A 30 7.62 -2.11 2.78
C VAL A 30 7.18 -0.74 2.28
N LYS A 31 7.27 -0.53 0.96
CA LYS A 31 6.88 0.70 0.29
C LYS A 31 5.68 0.46 -0.61
N ILE A 32 4.75 1.40 -0.60
CA ILE A 32 3.57 1.41 -1.47
C ILE A 32 3.68 2.64 -2.38
N ASN A 33 3.55 2.45 -3.67
CA ASN A 33 3.60 3.51 -4.68
C ASN A 33 2.38 3.46 -5.63
N PRO A 34 1.73 4.58 -5.92
CA PRO A 34 1.95 5.90 -5.31
C PRO A 34 1.53 5.92 -3.84
N SER A 35 1.97 6.93 -3.08
CA SER A 35 1.57 7.11 -1.68
C SER A 35 0.09 7.51 -1.52
N PHE A 36 -0.48 8.13 -2.54
CA PHE A 36 -1.91 8.39 -2.67
C PHE A 36 -2.45 7.51 -3.80
N ILE A 37 -3.45 6.70 -3.47
CA ILE A 37 -4.06 5.74 -4.39
C ILE A 37 -5.54 6.04 -4.52
N SER A 38 -6.02 6.19 -5.75
CA SER A 38 -7.45 6.35 -6.04
C SER A 38 -7.98 5.21 -6.90
N VAL A 39 -9.29 5.06 -6.94
CA VAL A 39 -9.97 4.09 -7.82
C VAL A 39 -9.80 4.38 -9.32
N ALA A 40 -9.22 5.54 -9.67
CA ALA A 40 -8.86 5.87 -11.05
C ALA A 40 -7.59 5.15 -11.52
N GLU A 41 -6.74 4.71 -10.58
CA GLU A 41 -5.56 3.92 -10.88
C GLU A 41 -5.94 2.47 -11.20
N THR A 42 -5.17 1.83 -12.07
CA THR A 42 -5.38 0.44 -12.44
C THR A 42 -4.67 -0.54 -11.49
N PHE A 43 -3.60 -0.09 -10.84
CA PHE A 43 -2.82 -0.86 -9.86
C PHE A 43 -2.02 0.09 -8.95
N PHE A 44 -1.52 -0.45 -7.86
CA PHE A 44 -0.44 0.14 -7.06
C PHE A 44 0.72 -0.84 -6.94
N GLN A 45 1.91 -0.30 -6.74
CA GLN A 45 3.15 -1.07 -6.60
C GLN A 45 3.44 -1.32 -5.12
N VAL A 46 3.85 -2.54 -4.80
CA VAL A 46 4.36 -2.93 -3.49
C VAL A 46 5.80 -3.40 -3.65
N ASP A 47 6.70 -2.75 -2.92
CA ASP A 47 8.11 -3.13 -2.84
C ASP A 47 8.39 -3.54 -1.39
N ALA A 48 8.80 -4.79 -1.17
CA ALA A 48 9.11 -5.31 0.15
C ALA A 48 10.54 -5.85 0.18
N LYS A 49 11.30 -5.45 1.20
CA LYS A 49 12.64 -5.93 1.46
C LYS A 49 12.65 -6.78 2.72
N PHE A 50 13.35 -7.89 2.67
CA PHE A 50 13.50 -8.85 3.75
C PHE A 50 14.95 -8.89 4.24
N LEU A 51 15.14 -9.20 5.49
CA LEU A 51 16.45 -9.33 6.10
C LEU A 51 16.60 -10.72 6.73
N ASN A 52 17.83 -11.22 6.75
CA ASN A 52 18.23 -12.29 7.65
C ASN A 52 19.24 -11.71 8.65
N LEU A 53 18.85 -11.66 9.91
CA LEU A 53 19.60 -11.03 10.99
C LEU A 53 20.58 -12.01 11.66
N SER A 54 20.65 -13.28 11.17
CA SER A 54 21.49 -14.30 11.75
C SER A 54 22.11 -15.22 10.68
N LYS A 55 22.26 -16.50 10.98
CA LYS A 55 22.96 -17.47 10.13
C LYS A 55 22.19 -17.73 8.83
N ALA A 56 22.88 -17.65 7.71
CA ALA A 56 22.30 -18.06 6.43
C ALA A 56 22.19 -19.59 6.35
N VAL A 57 21.02 -20.06 5.91
CA VAL A 57 20.78 -21.48 5.64
C VAL A 57 20.43 -21.67 4.16
N ASN A 58 20.83 -22.82 3.62
CA ASN A 58 20.53 -23.17 2.22
C ASN A 58 19.23 -23.98 2.15
N LYS A 59 18.11 -23.34 2.52
CA LYS A 59 16.79 -23.93 2.44
C LYS A 59 15.85 -22.94 1.76
N ASN A 60 15.01 -23.42 0.86
CA ASN A 60 14.00 -22.57 0.25
C ASN A 60 12.96 -22.15 1.29
N ILE A 61 12.43 -20.96 1.13
CA ILE A 61 11.37 -20.39 1.96
C ILE A 61 10.24 -19.90 1.08
N VAL A 62 9.04 -19.87 1.65
CA VAL A 62 7.85 -19.37 0.97
C VAL A 62 7.54 -17.97 1.46
N ILE A 63 7.40 -17.03 0.51
CA ILE A 63 6.86 -15.71 0.77
C ILE A 63 5.40 -15.73 0.37
N GLU A 64 4.52 -15.34 1.29
CA GLU A 64 3.08 -15.23 1.03
C GLU A 64 2.62 -13.80 1.22
N VAL A 65 1.83 -13.31 0.27
CA VAL A 65 1.18 -12.01 0.35
C VAL A 65 -0.32 -12.20 0.33
N LYS A 66 -0.97 -11.70 1.37
CA LYS A 66 -2.43 -11.66 1.50
C LYS A 66 -2.94 -10.23 1.36
N ARG A 67 -4.10 -10.10 0.76
CA ARG A 67 -4.85 -8.85 0.75
C ARG A 67 -6.19 -9.05 1.47
N THR A 68 -6.45 -8.21 2.46
CA THR A 68 -7.76 -8.09 3.08
C THR A 68 -8.45 -6.87 2.50
N TYR A 69 -9.60 -7.07 1.87
CA TYR A 69 -10.40 -6.04 1.25
C TYR A 69 -11.26 -5.28 2.28
N PRO A 70 -11.86 -4.12 1.90
CA PRO A 70 -12.74 -3.36 2.79
C PRO A 70 -13.95 -4.13 3.31
N ASN A 71 -14.39 -5.16 2.61
CA ASN A 71 -15.47 -6.07 3.04
C ASN A 71 -14.98 -7.19 3.98
N LEU A 72 -13.74 -7.11 4.45
CA LEU A 72 -13.07 -8.07 5.35
C LEU A 72 -12.76 -9.44 4.73
N VAL A 73 -12.99 -9.63 3.44
CA VAL A 73 -12.55 -10.85 2.73
C VAL A 73 -11.03 -10.79 2.55
N THR A 74 -10.36 -11.89 2.85
CA THR A 74 -8.91 -12.02 2.69
C THR A 74 -8.60 -13.05 1.62
N GLU A 75 -7.70 -12.69 0.69
CA GLU A 75 -7.23 -13.55 -0.38
C GLU A 75 -5.70 -13.59 -0.41
N VAL A 76 -5.14 -14.74 -0.76
CA VAL A 76 -3.73 -14.85 -1.11
C VAL A 76 -3.56 -14.31 -2.54
N ILE A 77 -2.87 -13.18 -2.67
CA ILE A 77 -2.67 -12.52 -3.97
C ILE A 77 -1.33 -12.89 -4.60
N ARG A 78 -0.40 -13.41 -3.80
CA ARG A 78 0.91 -13.86 -4.27
C ARG A 78 1.50 -14.90 -3.33
N ARG A 79 2.19 -15.90 -3.92
CA ARG A 79 2.95 -16.89 -3.18
C ARG A 79 4.16 -17.32 -4.02
N ASP A 80 5.34 -17.05 -3.52
CA ASP A 80 6.60 -17.32 -4.20
C ASP A 80 7.49 -18.18 -3.32
N THR A 81 8.22 -19.09 -3.94
CA THR A 81 9.30 -19.83 -3.28
C THR A 81 10.64 -19.21 -3.70
N ILE A 82 11.42 -18.79 -2.74
CA ILE A 82 12.76 -18.23 -2.97
C ILE A 82 13.81 -19.08 -2.25
N SER A 83 15.07 -18.97 -2.67
CA SER A 83 16.19 -19.54 -1.92
C SER A 83 16.35 -18.81 -0.58
N GLY A 84 16.88 -19.49 0.42
CA GLY A 84 17.11 -18.89 1.74
C GLY A 84 17.91 -17.60 1.66
N ILE A 85 17.47 -16.59 2.44
CA ILE A 85 18.03 -15.25 2.43
C ILE A 85 19.38 -15.28 3.16
N ARG A 86 20.45 -14.85 2.49
CA ARG A 86 21.77 -14.75 3.12
C ARG A 86 21.91 -13.54 4.03
N TYR A 87 21.49 -12.37 3.54
CA TYR A 87 21.52 -11.10 4.27
C TYR A 87 20.26 -10.29 3.99
N ALA A 88 19.96 -10.05 2.74
CA ALA A 88 18.77 -9.31 2.34
C ALA A 88 18.29 -9.81 0.97
N ASP A 89 16.98 -9.78 0.78
CA ASP A 89 16.31 -10.01 -0.50
C ASP A 89 15.10 -9.08 -0.62
N SER A 90 14.46 -9.05 -1.77
CA SER A 90 13.30 -8.18 -2.00
C SER A 90 12.37 -8.75 -3.05
N ILE A 91 11.09 -8.43 -2.90
CA ILE A 91 10.08 -8.63 -3.94
C ILE A 91 9.47 -7.30 -4.34
N SER A 92 9.04 -7.23 -5.60
CA SER A 92 8.35 -6.08 -6.17
C SER A 92 7.21 -6.59 -7.03
N PHE A 93 6.00 -6.07 -6.84
CA PHE A 93 4.82 -6.53 -7.56
C PHE A 93 3.72 -5.49 -7.61
N GLN A 94 2.87 -5.61 -8.63
CA GLN A 94 1.71 -4.77 -8.82
C GLN A 94 0.46 -5.43 -8.24
N VAL A 95 -0.35 -4.64 -7.54
CA VAL A 95 -1.64 -5.06 -6.99
C VAL A 95 -2.75 -4.35 -7.78
N PRO A 96 -3.58 -5.08 -8.52
CA PRO A 96 -4.62 -4.48 -9.32
C PRO A 96 -5.71 -3.85 -8.45
N ILE A 97 -6.35 -2.80 -8.98
CA ILE A 97 -7.44 -2.07 -8.35
C ILE A 97 -8.73 -2.33 -9.12
N VAL A 98 -9.77 -2.75 -8.40
CA VAL A 98 -11.14 -2.86 -8.89
C VAL A 98 -11.99 -1.86 -8.10
N ALA A 99 -12.42 -0.77 -8.74
CA ALA A 99 -13.05 0.38 -8.09
C ALA A 99 -14.25 0.01 -7.21
N THR A 100 -15.09 -0.92 -7.65
CA THR A 100 -16.30 -1.35 -6.92
C THR A 100 -16.03 -2.19 -5.67
N ARG A 101 -14.87 -2.87 -5.62
CA ARG A 101 -14.49 -3.78 -4.54
C ARG A 101 -13.51 -3.15 -3.56
N ASP A 102 -12.53 -2.40 -4.08
CA ASP A 102 -11.30 -2.09 -3.38
C ASP A 102 -11.32 -0.71 -2.70
N LYS A 103 -12.37 0.08 -2.96
CA LYS A 103 -12.55 1.40 -2.35
C LYS A 103 -12.62 1.33 -0.84
N GLY A 104 -11.75 2.08 -0.15
CA GLY A 104 -11.65 2.10 1.31
C GLY A 104 -10.36 1.50 1.83
N LEU A 105 -10.39 1.04 3.07
CA LEU A 105 -9.22 0.46 3.74
C LEU A 105 -8.98 -0.97 3.27
N ASN A 106 -7.83 -1.19 2.66
CA ASN A 106 -7.28 -2.51 2.36
C ASN A 106 -6.10 -2.78 3.30
N LYS A 107 -5.78 -4.06 3.53
CA LYS A 107 -4.60 -4.47 4.28
C LYS A 107 -3.77 -5.42 3.42
N ILE A 108 -2.48 -5.14 3.30
CA ILE A 108 -1.51 -6.00 2.63
C ILE A 108 -0.64 -6.65 3.70
N SER A 109 -0.80 -7.95 3.89
CA SER A 109 0.00 -8.74 4.82
C SER A 109 1.05 -9.52 4.05
N ILE A 110 2.31 -9.41 4.45
CA ILE A 110 3.45 -10.08 3.83
C ILE A 110 4.12 -10.92 4.89
N CYS A 111 4.27 -12.22 4.64
CA CYS A 111 4.95 -13.18 5.52
C CYS A 111 6.11 -13.84 4.79
N ILE A 112 7.25 -13.92 5.46
CA ILE A 112 8.42 -14.71 5.07
C ILE A 112 8.33 -16.04 5.79
N ASP A 113 8.78 -17.10 5.14
CA ASP A 113 8.64 -18.48 5.63
C ASP A 113 7.20 -18.81 6.08
N ALA A 114 6.25 -18.48 5.22
CA ALA A 114 4.81 -18.57 5.52
C ALA A 114 4.33 -20.00 5.87
N ASP A 115 5.13 -21.02 5.53
CA ASP A 115 4.86 -22.42 5.86
C ASP A 115 5.55 -22.87 7.15
N ASN A 116 6.36 -21.98 7.78
CA ASN A 116 7.13 -22.25 8.99
C ASN A 116 7.98 -23.52 8.85
N GLU A 117 8.66 -23.64 7.69
CA GLU A 117 9.51 -24.80 7.40
C GLU A 117 10.93 -24.64 7.91
N VAL A 118 11.36 -23.41 8.16
CA VAL A 118 12.69 -23.08 8.68
C VAL A 118 12.58 -22.76 10.16
N ASP A 119 13.29 -23.49 11.00
CA ASP A 119 13.35 -23.22 12.44
C ASP A 119 14.23 -21.98 12.70
N GLU A 120 13.62 -20.86 13.11
CA GLU A 120 14.25 -19.56 13.26
C GLU A 120 14.55 -19.20 14.72
N LEU A 121 15.28 -18.12 14.92
CA LEU A 121 15.52 -17.58 16.27
C LEU A 121 14.26 -16.91 16.82
N TYR A 122 13.58 -16.16 15.98
CA TYR A 122 12.35 -15.47 16.29
C TYR A 122 11.34 -15.66 15.14
N GLU A 123 10.20 -16.26 15.45
CA GLU A 123 9.11 -16.52 14.50
C GLU A 123 8.08 -15.35 14.44
N SER A 124 8.25 -14.34 15.31
CA SER A 124 7.26 -13.26 15.44
C SER A 124 7.55 -12.03 14.60
N ASN A 125 8.71 -11.96 13.94
CA ASN A 125 9.17 -10.83 13.12
C ASN A 125 9.09 -11.12 11.60
N ASN A 126 8.53 -12.25 11.22
CA ASN A 126 8.45 -12.75 9.84
C ASN A 126 7.31 -12.13 9.03
N CYS A 127 6.35 -11.51 9.69
CA CYS A 127 5.14 -10.99 9.05
C CYS A 127 4.91 -9.52 9.37
N ILE A 128 4.40 -8.79 8.38
CA ILE A 128 3.95 -7.42 8.54
C ILE A 128 2.63 -7.18 7.82
N THR A 129 1.85 -6.23 8.31
CA THR A 129 0.63 -5.77 7.65
C THR A 129 0.68 -4.27 7.44
N LYS A 130 0.48 -3.85 6.19
CA LYS A 130 0.36 -2.45 5.77
C LYS A 130 -1.08 -2.10 5.48
N ASP A 131 -1.53 -0.99 6.04
CA ASP A 131 -2.80 -0.38 5.70
C ASP A 131 -2.65 0.43 4.41
N VAL A 132 -3.55 0.18 3.44
CA VAL A 132 -3.58 0.83 2.14
C VAL A 132 -4.98 1.38 1.92
N PHE A 133 -5.13 2.71 1.97
CA PHE A 133 -6.42 3.33 1.72
C PHE A 133 -6.55 3.72 0.24
N ILE A 134 -7.59 3.20 -0.42
CA ILE A 134 -7.92 3.52 -1.82
C ILE A 134 -9.09 4.50 -1.82
N PHE A 135 -8.82 5.70 -2.31
CA PHE A 135 -9.75 6.82 -2.29
C PHE A 135 -10.74 6.77 -3.48
N GLU A 136 -11.91 7.33 -3.27
CA GLU A 136 -12.83 7.58 -4.37
C GLU A 136 -12.29 8.68 -5.28
N ASP A 137 -12.56 8.54 -6.58
CA ASP A 137 -12.33 9.60 -7.57
C ASP A 137 -13.62 10.39 -7.76
N GLU A 138 -14.09 11.03 -6.68
CA GLU A 138 -15.33 11.78 -6.65
C GLU A 138 -15.10 13.27 -6.53
N LEU A 139 -15.94 14.02 -7.25
CA LEU A 139 -16.12 15.45 -7.02
C LEU A 139 -17.20 15.65 -5.95
N ARG A 140 -16.85 16.20 -4.80
CA ARG A 140 -17.79 16.46 -3.70
C ARG A 140 -18.19 17.93 -3.69
N PRO A 141 -19.50 18.25 -3.74
CA PRO A 141 -19.98 19.62 -3.56
C PRO A 141 -19.59 20.12 -2.17
N VAL A 142 -18.95 21.31 -2.12
CA VAL A 142 -18.55 21.96 -0.88
C VAL A 142 -19.52 23.11 -0.56
N TYR A 143 -19.92 23.86 -1.57
CA TYR A 143 -20.87 24.95 -1.41
C TYR A 143 -21.72 25.09 -2.69
N PRO A 144 -23.04 25.27 -2.57
CA PRO A 144 -23.87 25.25 -1.36
C PRO A 144 -23.86 23.90 -0.64
N TYR A 145 -24.03 23.92 0.68
CA TYR A 145 -24.18 22.68 1.46
C TYR A 145 -25.46 21.95 1.05
N ASN A 146 -25.45 20.65 1.20
CA ASN A 146 -26.61 19.82 0.92
C ASN A 146 -27.81 20.29 1.79
N TYR A 147 -28.96 20.46 1.14
CA TYR A 147 -30.20 21.03 1.74
C TYR A 147 -30.11 22.49 2.20
N SER A 148 -29.09 23.26 1.83
CA SER A 148 -29.03 24.68 2.20
C SER A 148 -30.05 25.51 1.45
N ILE A 149 -30.66 26.46 2.16
CA ILE A 149 -31.54 27.48 1.57
C ILE A 149 -30.72 28.74 1.29
N ILE A 150 -30.72 29.17 0.03
CA ILE A 150 -29.97 30.34 -0.42
C ILE A 150 -30.94 31.43 -0.86
N ASN A 151 -30.81 32.57 -0.23
CA ASN A 151 -31.69 33.73 -0.46
C ASN A 151 -31.00 34.86 -1.24
N ARG A 152 -29.86 34.63 -1.87
CA ARG A 152 -29.10 35.61 -2.65
C ARG A 152 -28.76 35.10 -4.04
N GLN A 153 -28.63 36.02 -4.98
CA GLN A 153 -28.15 35.74 -6.34
C GLN A 153 -26.60 35.77 -6.40
N GLY A 154 -26.03 35.23 -7.46
CA GLY A 154 -24.58 35.31 -7.75
C GLY A 154 -23.71 34.46 -6.83
N ILE A 155 -24.23 33.32 -6.38
CA ILE A 155 -23.43 32.36 -5.57
C ILE A 155 -22.41 31.64 -6.42
N LYS A 156 -21.22 31.39 -5.85
CA LYS A 156 -20.23 30.50 -6.41
C LYS A 156 -20.51 29.06 -5.98
N PHE A 157 -20.61 28.15 -6.91
CA PHE A 157 -20.58 26.72 -6.63
C PHE A 157 -19.12 26.29 -6.42
N GLN A 158 -18.88 25.52 -5.37
CA GLN A 158 -17.57 24.99 -5.03
C GLN A 158 -17.68 23.49 -4.85
N ALA A 159 -16.71 22.78 -5.40
CA ALA A 159 -16.56 21.35 -5.21
C ALA A 159 -15.08 21.02 -4.98
N SER A 160 -14.83 19.91 -4.30
CA SER A 160 -13.49 19.41 -4.02
C SER A 160 -13.35 18.00 -4.56
N THR A 161 -12.18 17.69 -5.12
CA THR A 161 -11.79 16.33 -5.46
C THR A 161 -11.10 15.68 -4.27
N ALA A 162 -11.14 14.36 -4.18
CA ALA A 162 -10.39 13.62 -3.16
C ALA A 162 -8.88 13.62 -3.44
N ASP A 163 -8.50 13.71 -4.73
CA ASP A 163 -7.10 13.70 -5.18
C ASP A 163 -6.64 15.11 -5.52
N ALA A 164 -5.80 15.69 -4.63
CA ALA A 164 -5.20 17.02 -4.84
C ALA A 164 -4.12 17.03 -5.94
N PHE A 165 -3.65 15.87 -6.36
CA PHE A 165 -2.57 15.71 -7.35
C PHE A 165 -3.06 15.13 -8.69
N ALA A 166 -4.38 14.92 -8.82
CA ALA A 166 -4.96 14.44 -10.06
C ALA A 166 -4.64 15.37 -11.23
N THR A 167 -4.43 14.79 -12.39
CA THR A 167 -4.36 15.55 -13.64
C THR A 167 -5.65 16.35 -13.84
N VAL A 168 -5.53 17.50 -14.50
CA VAL A 168 -6.71 18.36 -14.80
C VAL A 168 -7.79 17.54 -15.49
N LYS A 169 -8.96 17.46 -14.85
CA LYS A 169 -10.14 16.77 -15.34
C LYS A 169 -11.22 17.79 -15.71
N GLN A 170 -12.07 17.42 -16.64
CA GLN A 170 -13.26 18.20 -16.94
C GLN A 170 -14.43 17.71 -16.11
N TYR A 171 -15.14 18.64 -15.49
CA TYR A 171 -16.31 18.37 -14.69
C TYR A 171 -17.53 19.06 -15.31
N LYS A 172 -18.66 18.38 -15.26
CA LYS A 172 -19.93 18.93 -15.68
C LYS A 172 -20.75 19.32 -14.45
N LEU A 173 -21.05 20.60 -14.33
CA LEU A 173 -21.96 21.13 -13.32
C LEU A 173 -23.36 21.20 -13.91
N GLU A 174 -24.32 20.61 -13.25
CA GLU A 174 -25.74 20.63 -13.65
C GLU A 174 -26.59 21.18 -12.50
N ILE A 175 -27.56 22.05 -12.86
CA ILE A 175 -28.55 22.61 -11.93
C ILE A 175 -29.91 22.39 -12.56
N ASP A 176 -30.83 21.87 -11.80
CA ASP A 176 -32.18 21.63 -12.24
C ASP A 176 -33.20 21.79 -11.09
N THR A 177 -34.43 22.01 -11.42
CA THR A 177 -35.58 22.04 -10.52
C THR A 177 -36.09 20.65 -10.16
N THR A 178 -35.65 19.61 -10.89
CA THR A 178 -36.00 18.22 -10.64
C THR A 178 -34.81 17.37 -10.27
N LYS A 179 -35.04 16.34 -9.47
CA LYS A 179 -33.97 15.38 -9.05
C LYS A 179 -33.40 14.55 -10.19
N LEU A 180 -34.13 14.45 -11.31
CA LEU A 180 -33.72 13.66 -12.46
C LEU A 180 -32.94 14.48 -13.51
N PHE A 181 -32.71 15.78 -13.26
CA PHE A 181 -32.01 16.69 -14.16
C PHE A 181 -32.56 16.66 -15.59
N ASN A 182 -33.91 16.61 -15.75
CA ASN A 182 -34.61 16.47 -17.03
C ASN A 182 -35.65 17.56 -17.28
N SER A 183 -35.67 18.65 -16.50
CA SER A 183 -36.60 19.73 -16.72
C SER A 183 -36.14 20.68 -17.86
N PRO A 184 -37.05 21.44 -18.45
CA PRO A 184 -36.69 22.47 -19.44
C PRO A 184 -35.91 23.65 -18.85
N LEU A 185 -35.81 23.74 -17.50
CA LEU A 185 -35.06 24.76 -16.78
C LEU A 185 -33.64 24.29 -16.37
N LYS A 186 -33.24 23.12 -16.82
CA LYS A 186 -31.90 22.60 -16.58
C LYS A 186 -30.84 23.56 -17.14
N ALA A 187 -29.89 23.92 -16.33
CA ALA A 187 -28.66 24.63 -16.70
C ALA A 187 -27.45 23.76 -16.49
N GLU A 188 -26.52 23.79 -17.44
CA GLU A 188 -25.29 23.00 -17.36
C GLU A 188 -24.07 23.82 -17.77
N ARG A 189 -22.91 23.50 -17.17
CA ARG A 189 -21.63 24.11 -17.51
C ARG A 189 -20.48 23.11 -17.26
N THR A 190 -19.57 23.05 -18.23
CA THR A 190 -18.30 22.31 -18.07
C THR A 190 -17.24 23.24 -17.49
N VAL A 191 -16.51 22.75 -16.51
CA VAL A 191 -15.39 23.43 -15.84
C VAL A 191 -14.21 22.47 -15.74
N SER A 192 -13.00 23.00 -15.70
CA SER A 192 -11.73 22.26 -15.53
C SER A 192 -10.94 22.81 -14.36
#